data_1e2539698400acad69fef553e0ad995d
#
_entry.id   1e2539698400acad69fef553e0ad995d
#
_cell.length_a   1.000
_cell.length_b   1.000
_cell.length_c   1.000
_cell.angle_alpha   90.00
_cell.angle_beta   90.00
_cell.angle_gamma   90.00
#
_symmetry.space_group_name_H-M   'P 1'
#
loop_
_entity.id
_entity.type
_entity.pdbx_description
1 polymer ?
#
loop_
_entity_poly.entity_id
_entity_poly.type
_entity_poly.pdbx_seq_one_letter_code
_entity_poly.pdbx_strand_id
1 'polypeptide(L)'
;MRQLKLPLEIEKLIDISDPVYTFCEVMDHIDLSRYFVEKGYKTGRPRCDAQKLLKVILFAFMENGICSLREIEKLCRNDIRYMYLLDGMKTPSFATFGNLIRNELTDSIEQIFEDINSYIFTKDHVDLQHTYIDGTKIEANANRYTWVWKKSCVKNRQKVFDKISLLIDAMNREVLGYLGIKFEKREAYAVDYVSELLTMYKETTGLDETSFVSGRGHRKSIRQKQYEELHEYLERLKSYAYHIETCGEERNSYSKTDHDATFMRLKRDYMGNDQLLPAYNLQAAICDEYIAVIDVKPYASDMECFVPLMEKFNRTYGHYPKYPVADAGYGSYNNYLYCEEHGMEKYMKFTMYKKETTDKKYHENPYRAVNFAKDADGNLL
;
A
#
# COMPACT_ATOMS: atom_id res chain seq x y z
N MET A 1 32.82 23.31 -42.47
CA MET A 1 31.44 23.45 -41.92
C MET A 1 30.61 22.28 -42.42
N ARG A 2 30.03 21.46 -41.52
CA ARG A 2 29.03 20.48 -41.96
C ARG A 2 27.74 21.24 -42.31
N GLN A 3 27.30 21.11 -43.57
CA GLN A 3 26.03 21.67 -44.02
C GLN A 3 24.92 20.99 -43.24
N LEU A 4 24.16 21.73 -42.44
CA LEU A 4 22.95 21.24 -41.76
C LEU A 4 21.93 20.97 -42.87
N LYS A 5 21.63 19.69 -43.10
CA LYS A 5 20.47 19.30 -43.91
C LYS A 5 19.21 19.59 -43.08
N LEU A 6 18.19 20.17 -43.71
CA LEU A 6 16.86 20.26 -43.11
C LEU A 6 16.41 18.85 -42.70
N PRO A 7 15.90 18.63 -41.48
CA PRO A 7 15.42 17.33 -41.10
C PRO A 7 14.25 16.93 -42.01
N LEU A 8 14.33 15.74 -42.58
CA LEU A 8 13.17 15.05 -43.15
C LEU A 8 12.11 14.93 -42.06
N GLU A 9 10.84 14.91 -42.47
CA GLU A 9 9.74 14.57 -41.54
C GLU A 9 10.11 13.29 -40.80
N ILE A 10 10.07 13.33 -39.46
CA ILE A 10 10.52 12.23 -38.60
C ILE A 10 9.75 10.95 -38.91
N GLU A 11 8.46 11.07 -39.23
CA GLU A 11 7.59 9.98 -39.67
C GLU A 11 8.15 9.11 -40.79
N LYS A 12 8.86 9.73 -41.76
CA LYS A 12 9.47 9.01 -42.86
C LYS A 12 10.71 8.18 -42.46
N LEU A 13 11.21 8.37 -41.26
CA LEU A 13 12.37 7.67 -40.72
C LEU A 13 11.99 6.49 -39.82
N ILE A 14 10.73 6.40 -39.39
CA ILE A 14 10.20 5.32 -38.56
C ILE A 14 9.62 4.26 -39.52
N ASP A 15 9.95 2.98 -39.23
CA ASP A 15 9.38 1.86 -39.97
C ASP A 15 7.87 1.81 -39.76
N ILE A 16 7.11 1.58 -40.85
CA ILE A 16 5.64 1.53 -40.81
C ILE A 16 5.09 0.44 -39.88
N SER A 17 5.90 -0.60 -39.59
CA SER A 17 5.57 -1.68 -38.66
C SER A 17 5.95 -1.39 -37.22
N ASP A 18 6.50 -0.19 -36.94
CA ASP A 18 6.94 0.16 -35.58
C ASP A 18 5.72 0.25 -34.60
N PRO A 19 5.81 -0.34 -33.42
CA PRO A 19 4.74 -0.31 -32.41
C PRO A 19 4.26 1.09 -32.03
N VAL A 20 5.05 2.14 -32.26
CA VAL A 20 4.66 3.53 -31.96
C VAL A 20 3.38 3.95 -32.70
N TYR A 21 3.15 3.43 -33.92
CA TYR A 21 1.94 3.75 -34.66
C TYR A 21 0.70 3.13 -34.07
N THR A 22 0.74 1.85 -33.71
CA THR A 22 -0.36 1.17 -33.02
C THR A 22 -0.63 1.82 -31.65
N PHE A 23 0.44 2.18 -30.92
CA PHE A 23 0.32 2.91 -29.68
C PHE A 23 -0.39 4.27 -29.88
N CYS A 24 0.01 5.04 -30.88
CA CYS A 24 -0.63 6.32 -31.21
C CYS A 24 -2.09 6.13 -31.61
N GLU A 25 -2.40 5.12 -32.42
CA GLU A 25 -3.78 4.81 -32.81
C GLU A 25 -4.67 4.61 -31.58
N VAL A 26 -4.23 3.80 -30.61
CA VAL A 26 -4.98 3.60 -29.35
C VAL A 26 -5.13 4.91 -28.59
N MET A 27 -4.04 5.63 -28.37
CA MET A 27 -4.03 6.85 -27.55
C MET A 27 -4.81 8.01 -28.16
N ASP A 28 -4.92 8.08 -29.50
CA ASP A 28 -5.66 9.13 -30.21
C ASP A 28 -7.18 8.92 -30.17
N HIS A 29 -7.64 7.69 -29.88
CA HIS A 29 -9.06 7.40 -29.68
C HIS A 29 -9.56 7.71 -28.26
N ILE A 30 -8.67 8.12 -27.36
CA ILE A 30 -9.00 8.40 -25.95
C ILE A 30 -8.97 9.91 -25.73
N ASP A 31 -10.07 10.45 -25.20
CA ASP A 31 -10.11 11.87 -24.81
C ASP A 31 -9.30 12.10 -23.52
N LEU A 32 -8.01 12.33 -23.72
CA LEU A 32 -7.09 12.64 -22.61
C LEU A 32 -7.25 14.06 -22.07
N SER A 33 -7.94 14.97 -22.80
CA SER A 33 -8.07 16.37 -22.40
C SER A 33 -8.80 16.53 -21.06
N ARG A 34 -9.72 15.64 -20.75
CA ARG A 34 -10.51 15.64 -19.49
C ARG A 34 -9.68 15.41 -18.23
N TYR A 35 -8.50 14.83 -18.36
CA TYR A 35 -7.60 14.53 -17.23
C TYR A 35 -6.60 15.64 -16.93
N PHE A 36 -6.40 16.55 -17.87
CA PHE A 36 -5.38 17.59 -17.74
C PHE A 36 -6.04 18.97 -17.80
N VAL A 37 -6.20 19.60 -16.64
CA VAL A 37 -6.75 20.95 -16.56
C VAL A 37 -5.75 21.93 -17.15
N GLU A 38 -6.16 22.69 -18.19
CA GLU A 38 -5.42 23.83 -18.70
C GLU A 38 -5.37 24.92 -17.61
N LYS A 39 -4.31 24.90 -16.80
CA LYS A 39 -4.03 26.02 -15.90
C LYS A 39 -3.48 27.17 -16.74
N GLY A 40 -4.35 28.12 -17.07
CA GLY A 40 -3.97 29.31 -17.81
C GLY A 40 -2.95 30.16 -17.05
N TYR A 41 -1.67 29.92 -17.30
CA TYR A 41 -0.62 30.80 -16.81
C TYR A 41 -0.49 32.00 -17.76
N LYS A 42 -0.82 33.18 -17.28
CA LYS A 42 -0.73 34.41 -18.05
C LYS A 42 0.70 34.94 -18.22
N THR A 43 1.67 34.42 -17.44
CA THR A 43 3.09 34.86 -17.45
C THR A 43 4.03 33.69 -17.15
N GLY A 44 5.20 33.66 -17.80
CA GLY A 44 6.25 32.67 -17.58
C GLY A 44 6.51 31.74 -18.78
N ARG A 45 7.33 30.71 -18.59
CA ARG A 45 7.62 29.70 -19.62
C ARG A 45 6.38 28.87 -19.92
N PRO A 46 6.04 28.67 -21.21
CA PRO A 46 4.94 27.77 -21.59
C PRO A 46 5.10 26.39 -20.95
N ARG A 47 3.99 25.83 -20.50
CA ARG A 47 3.95 24.49 -19.95
C ARG A 47 4.14 23.46 -21.08
N CYS A 48 4.79 22.34 -20.74
CA CYS A 48 4.81 21.19 -21.63
C CYS A 48 3.41 20.58 -21.73
N ASP A 49 3.05 20.13 -22.91
CA ASP A 49 1.79 19.43 -23.15
C ASP A 49 1.74 18.14 -22.35
N ALA A 50 0.77 18.04 -21.44
CA ALA A 50 0.64 16.92 -20.51
C ALA A 50 0.23 15.62 -21.24
N GLN A 51 -0.55 15.69 -22.31
CA GLN A 51 -0.95 14.52 -23.10
C GLN A 51 0.25 13.92 -23.82
N LYS A 52 1.11 14.75 -24.43
CA LYS A 52 2.36 14.29 -25.05
C LYS A 52 3.32 13.69 -24.05
N LEU A 53 3.43 14.30 -22.85
CA LEU A 53 4.23 13.74 -21.76
C LEU A 53 3.72 12.38 -21.30
N LEU A 54 2.40 12.20 -21.17
CA LEU A 54 1.80 10.92 -20.82
C LEU A 54 2.09 9.86 -21.89
N LYS A 55 1.88 10.17 -23.17
CA LYS A 55 2.19 9.25 -24.28
C LYS A 55 3.66 8.79 -24.21
N VAL A 56 4.59 9.71 -23.99
CA VAL A 56 6.02 9.40 -23.85
C VAL A 56 6.27 8.47 -22.66
N ILE A 57 5.67 8.74 -21.49
CA ILE A 57 5.83 7.89 -20.30
C ILE A 57 5.32 6.47 -20.58
N LEU A 58 4.09 6.34 -21.06
CA LEU A 58 3.46 5.05 -21.32
C LEU A 58 4.24 4.25 -22.36
N PHE A 59 4.64 4.89 -23.48
CA PHE A 59 5.45 4.24 -24.51
C PHE A 59 6.82 3.79 -23.97
N ALA A 60 7.45 4.61 -23.11
CA ALA A 60 8.73 4.23 -22.48
C ALA A 60 8.62 2.98 -21.61
N PHE A 61 7.57 2.88 -20.81
CA PHE A 61 7.32 1.68 -20.01
C PHE A 61 6.92 0.48 -20.87
N MET A 62 6.17 0.68 -21.93
CA MET A 62 5.80 -0.39 -22.87
C MET A 62 7.03 -1.01 -23.55
N GLU A 63 7.93 -0.18 -24.05
CA GLU A 63 9.11 -0.63 -24.81
C GLU A 63 10.27 -1.13 -23.92
N ASN A 64 10.49 -0.50 -22.77
CA ASN A 64 11.68 -0.73 -21.97
C ASN A 64 11.39 -1.38 -20.60
N GLY A 65 10.12 -1.64 -20.26
CA GLY A 65 9.73 -2.09 -18.95
C GLY A 65 9.98 -1.00 -17.89
N ILE A 66 10.60 -1.35 -16.76
CA ILE A 66 10.90 -0.38 -15.70
C ILE A 66 11.96 0.60 -16.18
N CYS A 67 11.58 1.87 -16.32
CA CYS A 67 12.41 2.93 -16.88
C CYS A 67 12.48 4.12 -15.92
N SER A 68 13.69 4.62 -15.66
CA SER A 68 13.87 5.81 -14.84
C SER A 68 13.51 7.09 -15.60
N LEU A 69 13.07 8.13 -14.89
CA LEU A 69 12.73 9.42 -15.53
C LEU A 69 13.90 10.05 -16.27
N ARG A 70 15.15 9.79 -15.87
CA ARG A 70 16.34 10.23 -16.58
C ARG A 70 16.57 9.44 -17.87
N GLU A 71 16.22 8.17 -17.89
CA GLU A 71 16.23 7.36 -19.11
C GLU A 71 15.16 7.84 -20.09
N ILE A 72 13.94 8.15 -19.62
CA ILE A 72 12.89 8.75 -20.46
C ILE A 72 13.38 10.05 -21.08
N GLU A 73 14.03 10.95 -20.32
CA GLU A 73 14.64 12.17 -20.86
C GLU A 73 15.71 11.85 -21.91
N LYS A 74 16.53 10.82 -21.71
CA LYS A 74 17.56 10.39 -22.67
C LYS A 74 16.95 9.81 -23.94
N LEU A 75 15.89 9.00 -23.82
CA LEU A 75 15.14 8.48 -24.97
C LEU A 75 14.55 9.61 -25.81
N CYS A 76 13.93 10.60 -25.20
CA CYS A 76 13.41 11.78 -25.89
C CYS A 76 14.47 12.58 -26.68
N ARG A 77 15.75 12.47 -26.30
CA ARG A 77 16.85 13.13 -27.01
C ARG A 77 17.46 12.31 -28.14
N ASN A 78 17.40 11.00 -28.06
CA ASN A 78 18.22 10.11 -28.86
C ASN A 78 17.42 9.16 -29.77
N ASP A 79 16.13 8.96 -29.50
CA ASP A 79 15.27 8.04 -30.22
C ASP A 79 14.18 8.82 -30.98
N ILE A 80 14.10 8.56 -32.29
CA ILE A 80 13.17 9.26 -33.19
C ILE A 80 11.70 8.99 -32.86
N ARG A 81 11.36 7.84 -32.30
CA ARG A 81 9.99 7.48 -31.88
C ARG A 81 9.49 8.42 -30.79
N TYR A 82 10.34 8.71 -29.79
CA TYR A 82 10.00 9.67 -28.72
C TYR A 82 9.98 11.12 -29.22
N MET A 83 10.83 11.45 -30.20
CA MET A 83 10.75 12.76 -30.87
C MET A 83 9.44 12.91 -31.65
N TYR A 84 8.97 11.83 -32.28
CA TYR A 84 7.67 11.76 -32.95
C TYR A 84 6.53 11.99 -31.97
N LEU A 85 6.51 11.28 -30.83
CA LEU A 85 5.51 11.45 -29.77
C LEU A 85 5.50 12.87 -29.18
N LEU A 86 6.64 13.53 -29.13
CA LEU A 86 6.76 14.92 -28.68
C LEU A 86 6.25 15.94 -29.73
N ASP A 87 6.15 15.56 -30.97
CA ASP A 87 5.62 16.36 -32.09
C ASP A 87 6.13 17.82 -32.04
N GLY A 88 7.42 18.00 -32.27
CA GLY A 88 8.09 19.30 -32.29
C GLY A 88 8.31 19.97 -30.93
N MET A 89 7.82 19.40 -29.86
CA MET A 89 8.06 19.90 -28.50
C MET A 89 9.53 19.69 -28.11
N LYS A 90 10.14 20.71 -27.50
CA LYS A 90 11.49 20.56 -26.93
C LYS A 90 11.53 19.46 -25.89
N THR A 91 12.57 18.61 -25.91
CA THR A 91 12.80 17.54 -24.93
C THR A 91 12.55 18.02 -23.50
N PRO A 92 11.59 17.41 -22.78
CA PRO A 92 11.32 17.73 -21.40
C PRO A 92 12.43 17.21 -20.47
N SER A 93 12.63 17.86 -19.33
CA SER A 93 13.55 17.34 -18.32
C SER A 93 12.91 16.20 -17.51
N PHE A 94 13.73 15.35 -16.89
CA PHE A 94 13.24 14.31 -15.98
C PHE A 94 12.34 14.87 -14.85
N ALA A 95 12.63 16.10 -14.39
CA ALA A 95 11.80 16.76 -13.38
C ALA A 95 10.40 17.12 -13.91
N THR A 96 10.26 17.42 -15.19
CA THR A 96 8.97 17.70 -15.83
C THR A 96 8.08 16.46 -15.81
N PHE A 97 8.62 15.30 -16.18
CA PHE A 97 7.93 14.01 -16.08
C PHE A 97 7.55 13.68 -14.63
N GLY A 98 8.48 13.87 -13.69
CA GLY A 98 8.20 13.61 -12.27
C GLY A 98 7.12 14.53 -11.67
N ASN A 99 7.04 15.77 -12.13
CA ASN A 99 5.97 16.69 -11.71
C ASN A 99 4.60 16.27 -12.28
N LEU A 100 4.54 15.83 -13.54
CA LEU A 100 3.31 15.30 -14.12
C LEU A 100 2.80 14.10 -13.33
N ILE A 101 3.67 13.12 -13.07
CA ILE A 101 3.31 11.90 -12.34
C ILE A 101 2.76 12.24 -10.96
N ARG A 102 3.47 13.07 -10.18
CA ARG A 102 3.10 13.37 -8.79
C ARG A 102 1.89 14.27 -8.63
N ASN A 103 1.69 15.20 -9.57
CA ASN A 103 0.71 16.28 -9.36
C ASN A 103 -0.54 16.13 -10.22
N GLU A 104 -0.54 15.25 -11.21
CA GLU A 104 -1.63 15.15 -12.17
C GLU A 104 -2.08 13.72 -12.44
N LEU A 105 -1.15 12.75 -12.50
CA LEU A 105 -1.51 11.37 -12.77
C LEU A 105 -1.95 10.60 -11.53
N THR A 106 -1.60 11.05 -10.32
CA THR A 106 -1.96 10.35 -9.08
C THR A 106 -3.45 10.08 -8.96
N ASP A 107 -4.28 11.05 -9.35
CA ASP A 107 -5.74 10.95 -9.22
C ASP A 107 -6.45 10.48 -10.49
N SER A 108 -5.74 10.40 -11.63
CA SER A 108 -6.35 10.13 -12.95
C SER A 108 -5.86 8.88 -13.64
N ILE A 109 -4.73 8.30 -13.23
CA ILE A 109 -4.09 7.19 -13.93
C ILE A 109 -4.99 5.93 -14.01
N GLU A 110 -5.79 5.65 -12.97
CA GLU A 110 -6.73 4.53 -12.99
C GLU A 110 -7.81 4.72 -14.05
N GLN A 111 -8.40 5.91 -14.14
CA GLN A 111 -9.42 6.21 -15.13
C GLN A 111 -8.86 6.22 -16.57
N ILE A 112 -7.62 6.70 -16.74
CA ILE A 112 -6.93 6.63 -18.02
C ILE A 112 -6.72 5.16 -18.44
N PHE A 113 -6.35 4.28 -17.49
CA PHE A 113 -6.21 2.86 -17.74
C PHE A 113 -7.54 2.20 -18.12
N GLU A 114 -8.63 2.54 -17.41
CA GLU A 114 -9.98 2.07 -17.72
C GLU A 114 -10.46 2.51 -19.13
N ASP A 115 -10.15 3.73 -19.54
CA ASP A 115 -10.47 4.23 -20.87
C ASP A 115 -9.69 3.52 -21.99
N ILE A 116 -8.39 3.29 -21.75
CA ILE A 116 -7.55 2.52 -22.68
C ILE A 116 -8.13 1.11 -22.85
N ASN A 117 -8.45 0.46 -21.75
CA ASN A 117 -9.06 -0.88 -21.76
C ASN A 117 -10.42 -0.87 -22.46
N SER A 118 -11.28 0.11 -22.19
CA SER A 118 -12.60 0.22 -22.80
C SER A 118 -12.52 0.27 -24.33
N TYR A 119 -11.57 1.04 -24.86
CA TYR A 119 -11.32 1.11 -26.29
C TYR A 119 -10.82 -0.23 -26.85
N ILE A 120 -9.77 -0.80 -26.25
CA ILE A 120 -9.15 -2.04 -26.71
C ILE A 120 -10.16 -3.20 -26.61
N PHE A 121 -10.87 -3.35 -25.48
CA PHE A 121 -11.81 -4.45 -25.26
C PHE A 121 -12.99 -4.42 -26.20
N THR A 122 -13.44 -3.22 -26.57
CA THR A 122 -14.49 -3.07 -27.58
C THR A 122 -13.98 -3.47 -28.97
N LYS A 123 -12.75 -3.10 -29.31
CA LYS A 123 -12.13 -3.40 -30.60
C LYS A 123 -11.82 -4.88 -30.76
N ASP A 124 -11.29 -5.51 -29.72
CA ASP A 124 -10.81 -6.90 -29.74
C ASP A 124 -11.84 -7.91 -29.21
N HIS A 125 -13.03 -7.44 -28.82
CA HIS A 125 -14.13 -8.27 -28.30
C HIS A 125 -13.71 -9.15 -27.10
N VAL A 126 -12.99 -8.57 -26.14
CA VAL A 126 -12.44 -9.27 -24.98
C VAL A 126 -13.55 -9.90 -24.13
N ASP A 127 -13.40 -11.18 -23.77
CA ASP A 127 -14.31 -11.90 -22.89
C ASP A 127 -14.04 -11.58 -21.42
N LEU A 128 -14.89 -10.79 -20.81
CA LEU A 128 -14.84 -10.45 -19.38
C LEU A 128 -15.45 -11.49 -18.43
N GLN A 129 -15.99 -12.60 -18.96
CA GLN A 129 -16.58 -13.66 -18.13
C GLN A 129 -15.53 -14.57 -17.51
N HIS A 130 -14.43 -14.84 -18.23
CA HIS A 130 -13.32 -15.65 -17.77
C HIS A 130 -12.18 -14.75 -17.27
N THR A 131 -11.91 -14.80 -15.99
CA THR A 131 -10.92 -13.91 -15.37
C THR A 131 -9.86 -14.71 -14.63
N TYR A 132 -8.61 -14.56 -15.02
CA TYR A 132 -7.46 -15.17 -14.37
C TYR A 132 -6.84 -14.18 -13.39
N ILE A 133 -6.64 -14.61 -12.14
CA ILE A 133 -6.18 -13.75 -11.06
C ILE A 133 -4.83 -14.24 -10.57
N ASP A 134 -3.84 -13.36 -10.58
CA ASP A 134 -2.53 -13.59 -9.95
C ASP A 134 -2.03 -12.33 -9.26
N GLY A 135 -1.22 -12.55 -8.24
CA GLY A 135 -0.64 -11.47 -7.42
C GLY A 135 0.89 -11.50 -7.44
N THR A 136 1.46 -10.31 -7.38
CA THR A 136 2.90 -10.14 -7.19
C THR A 136 3.18 -9.10 -6.11
N LYS A 137 4.29 -9.29 -5.38
CA LYS A 137 4.71 -8.36 -4.34
C LYS A 137 5.81 -7.46 -4.88
N ILE A 138 5.60 -6.15 -4.76
CA ILE A 138 6.53 -5.12 -5.23
C ILE A 138 7.16 -4.45 -4.01
N GLU A 139 8.50 -4.44 -3.93
CA GLU A 139 9.23 -3.77 -2.87
C GLU A 139 8.98 -2.25 -2.93
N ALA A 140 8.64 -1.68 -1.79
CA ALA A 140 8.46 -0.24 -1.64
C ALA A 140 9.83 0.47 -1.60
N ASN A 141 9.89 1.68 -2.13
CA ASN A 141 11.08 2.53 -1.99
C ASN A 141 11.18 3.10 -0.56
N ALA A 142 11.32 2.23 0.42
CA ALA A 142 11.29 2.54 1.84
C ALA A 142 12.49 1.92 2.57
N ASN A 143 12.82 2.49 3.75
CA ASN A 143 13.90 1.96 4.55
C ASN A 143 13.48 0.63 5.20
N ARG A 144 14.16 -0.46 4.83
CA ARG A 144 13.91 -1.81 5.31
C ARG A 144 14.13 -2.03 6.81
N TYR A 145 14.81 -1.12 7.50
CA TYR A 145 15.11 -1.24 8.93
C TYR A 145 14.23 -0.37 9.83
N THR A 146 13.23 0.32 9.29
CA THR A 146 12.34 1.21 10.04
C THR A 146 10.92 0.64 10.16
N TRP A 147 10.83 -0.59 10.66
CA TRP A 147 9.55 -1.27 10.83
C TRP A 147 8.85 -0.90 12.14
N VAL A 148 7.54 -0.93 12.11
CA VAL A 148 6.67 -0.89 13.28
C VAL A 148 5.76 -2.12 13.25
N TRP A 149 5.71 -2.88 14.35
CA TRP A 149 4.84 -4.03 14.51
C TRP A 149 3.68 -3.69 15.43
N LYS A 150 2.44 -3.76 14.95
CA LYS A 150 1.21 -3.49 15.71
C LYS A 150 1.15 -4.30 17.01
N LYS A 151 1.43 -5.58 16.91
CA LYS A 151 1.44 -6.51 18.05
C LYS A 151 2.42 -6.10 19.16
N SER A 152 3.59 -5.60 18.77
CA SER A 152 4.58 -5.09 19.72
C SER A 152 4.12 -3.77 20.35
N CYS A 153 3.51 -2.87 19.59
CA CYS A 153 2.95 -1.63 20.12
C CYS A 153 1.84 -1.89 21.13
N VAL A 154 0.91 -2.81 20.82
CA VAL A 154 -0.17 -3.21 21.73
C VAL A 154 0.39 -3.82 23.03
N LYS A 155 1.35 -4.75 22.91
CA LYS A 155 2.01 -5.37 24.07
C LYS A 155 2.76 -4.35 24.93
N ASN A 156 3.48 -3.43 24.32
CA ASN A 156 4.23 -2.41 25.05
C ASN A 156 3.31 -1.33 25.64
N ARG A 157 2.20 -1.00 24.98
CA ARG A 157 1.16 -0.13 25.54
C ARG A 157 0.60 -0.71 26.85
N GLN A 158 0.31 -2.01 26.90
CA GLN A 158 -0.16 -2.67 28.12
C GLN A 158 0.86 -2.56 29.26
N LYS A 159 2.15 -2.77 28.97
CA LYS A 159 3.21 -2.58 29.97
C LYS A 159 3.30 -1.14 30.50
N VAL A 160 2.96 -0.16 29.68
CA VAL A 160 2.90 1.24 30.13
C VAL A 160 1.69 1.46 31.02
N PHE A 161 0.54 0.82 30.77
CA PHE A 161 -0.62 0.86 31.68
C PHE A 161 -0.27 0.34 33.06
N ASP A 162 0.43 -0.81 33.13
CA ASP A 162 0.88 -1.39 34.41
C ASP A 162 1.81 -0.43 35.17
N LYS A 163 2.73 0.23 34.45
CA LYS A 163 3.66 1.22 35.02
C LYS A 163 2.94 2.47 35.51
N ILE A 164 1.97 2.99 34.77
CA ILE A 164 1.15 4.13 35.19
C ILE A 164 0.39 3.78 36.46
N SER A 165 -0.16 2.58 36.55
CA SER A 165 -0.86 2.12 37.77
C SER A 165 0.06 2.11 39.01
N LEU A 166 1.30 1.62 38.86
CA LEU A 166 2.30 1.63 39.94
C LEU A 166 2.74 3.08 40.27
N LEU A 167 2.90 3.94 39.29
CA LEU A 167 3.26 5.34 39.51
C LEU A 167 2.13 6.09 40.25
N ILE A 168 0.87 5.85 39.89
CA ILE A 168 -0.30 6.42 40.60
C ILE A 168 -0.30 5.99 42.08
N ASP A 169 0.00 4.72 42.38
CA ASP A 169 0.12 4.28 43.75
C ASP A 169 1.24 5.00 44.51
N ALA A 170 2.39 5.21 43.86
CA ALA A 170 3.49 5.98 44.45
C ALA A 170 3.12 7.46 44.65
N MET A 171 2.50 8.08 43.66
CA MET A 171 2.02 9.47 43.73
C MET A 171 1.03 9.65 44.90
N ASN A 172 0.04 8.76 45.00
CA ASN A 172 -0.96 8.79 46.08
C ASN A 172 -0.32 8.63 47.45
N ARG A 173 0.64 7.73 47.62
CA ARG A 173 1.29 7.46 48.88
C ARG A 173 2.26 8.54 49.32
N GLU A 174 3.08 9.05 48.38
CA GLU A 174 4.27 9.85 48.68
C GLU A 174 4.01 11.37 48.61
N VAL A 175 3.00 11.80 47.83
CA VAL A 175 2.73 13.22 47.60
C VAL A 175 1.27 13.58 47.76
N LEU A 176 0.37 12.97 47.00
CA LEU A 176 -1.03 13.38 46.91
C LEU A 176 -1.81 13.13 48.18
N GLY A 177 -1.53 12.03 48.91
CA GLY A 177 -2.17 11.72 50.15
C GLY A 177 -1.97 12.80 51.23
N TYR A 178 -0.82 13.46 51.24
CA TYR A 178 -0.56 14.59 52.16
C TYR A 178 -1.31 15.88 51.73
N LEU A 179 -1.78 15.93 50.49
CA LEU A 179 -2.55 17.05 49.93
C LEU A 179 -4.07 16.78 49.92
N GLY A 180 -4.48 15.62 50.46
CA GLY A 180 -5.89 15.23 50.52
C GLY A 180 -6.48 14.84 49.17
N ILE A 181 -5.64 14.51 48.18
CA ILE A 181 -6.03 14.17 46.82
C ILE A 181 -5.63 12.72 46.52
N LYS A 182 -6.45 12.04 45.70
CA LYS A 182 -6.19 10.68 45.26
C LYS A 182 -6.51 10.52 43.80
N PHE A 183 -5.55 10.03 43.02
CA PHE A 183 -5.74 9.58 41.65
C PHE A 183 -6.25 8.13 41.62
N GLU A 184 -7.22 7.88 40.72
CA GLU A 184 -7.79 6.56 40.53
C GLU A 184 -7.01 5.75 39.50
N LYS A 185 -6.80 4.48 39.79
CA LYS A 185 -6.24 3.53 38.84
C LYS A 185 -7.31 3.01 37.88
N ARG A 186 -6.89 2.69 36.67
CA ARG A 186 -7.72 2.10 35.61
C ARG A 186 -7.04 0.87 35.03
N GLU A 187 -7.80 -0.02 34.44
CA GLU A 187 -7.24 -1.14 33.65
C GLU A 187 -6.60 -0.69 32.33
N ALA A 188 -7.13 0.39 31.73
CA ALA A 188 -6.62 0.99 30.52
C ALA A 188 -6.60 2.52 30.65
N TYR A 189 -5.59 3.14 30.09
CA TYR A 189 -5.36 4.57 30.16
C TYR A 189 -5.43 5.20 28.77
N ALA A 190 -6.46 6.04 28.57
CA ALA A 190 -6.54 6.90 27.38
C ALA A 190 -5.49 8.01 27.47
N VAL A 191 -5.00 8.48 26.32
CA VAL A 191 -4.01 9.58 26.23
C VAL A 191 -4.52 10.83 26.92
N ASP A 192 -5.77 11.22 26.68
CA ASP A 192 -6.39 12.42 27.26
C ASP A 192 -6.46 12.33 28.80
N TYR A 193 -6.87 11.18 29.33
CA TYR A 193 -6.92 10.98 30.78
C TYR A 193 -5.54 11.12 31.44
N VAL A 194 -4.49 10.55 30.85
CA VAL A 194 -3.12 10.68 31.39
C VAL A 194 -2.62 12.13 31.26
N SER A 195 -3.01 12.84 30.22
CA SER A 195 -2.71 14.27 30.04
C SER A 195 -3.39 15.12 31.12
N GLU A 196 -4.66 14.82 31.44
CA GLU A 196 -5.38 15.45 32.54
C GLU A 196 -4.71 15.19 33.89
N LEU A 197 -4.35 13.92 34.17
CA LEU A 197 -3.62 13.56 35.40
C LEU A 197 -2.31 14.31 35.52
N LEU A 198 -1.57 14.47 34.43
CA LEU A 198 -0.29 15.20 34.41
C LEU A 198 -0.50 16.68 34.75
N THR A 199 -1.52 17.31 34.18
CA THR A 199 -1.89 18.70 34.43
C THR A 199 -2.33 18.88 35.88
N MET A 200 -3.24 18.05 36.38
CA MET A 200 -3.71 18.07 37.77
C MET A 200 -2.56 17.86 38.77
N TYR A 201 -1.63 16.94 38.48
CA TYR A 201 -0.48 16.71 39.33
C TYR A 201 0.44 17.92 39.42
N LYS A 202 0.70 18.58 38.28
CA LYS A 202 1.50 19.82 38.20
C LYS A 202 0.87 20.94 39.02
N GLU A 203 -0.41 21.21 38.82
CA GLU A 203 -1.16 22.26 39.54
C GLU A 203 -1.22 22.00 41.04
N THR A 204 -1.62 20.78 41.42
CA THR A 204 -1.75 20.38 42.84
C THR A 204 -0.44 20.45 43.59
N THR A 205 0.68 20.06 42.96
CA THR A 205 1.99 20.05 43.62
C THR A 205 2.74 21.38 43.49
N GLY A 206 2.21 22.36 42.75
CA GLY A 206 2.84 23.64 42.52
C GLY A 206 4.17 23.55 41.76
N LEU A 207 4.30 22.54 40.85
CA LEU A 207 5.52 22.34 40.08
C LEU A 207 5.66 23.43 39.02
N ASP A 208 6.81 24.07 38.99
CA ASP A 208 7.24 24.98 37.93
C ASP A 208 8.35 24.33 37.11
N GLU A 209 8.08 24.09 35.83
CA GLU A 209 9.05 23.43 34.91
C GLU A 209 10.33 24.26 34.72
N THR A 210 10.24 25.59 34.90
CA THR A 210 11.42 26.48 34.82
C THR A 210 12.42 26.22 35.94
N SER A 211 11.95 25.65 37.04
CA SER A 211 12.75 25.31 38.24
C SER A 211 13.27 23.88 38.24
N PHE A 212 13.00 23.10 37.17
CA PHE A 212 13.40 21.71 37.10
C PHE A 212 14.92 21.54 37.09
N VAL A 213 15.37 20.66 37.97
CA VAL A 213 16.79 20.36 38.12
C VAL A 213 17.17 19.29 37.10
N SER A 214 18.22 19.56 36.32
CA SER A 214 18.77 18.64 35.32
C SER A 214 20.28 18.52 35.42
N GLY A 215 20.85 17.39 34.94
CA GLY A 215 22.29 17.17 34.87
C GLY A 215 22.87 16.29 35.99
N ARG A 216 24.16 15.93 35.84
CA ARG A 216 24.90 15.11 36.82
C ARG A 216 25.12 15.84 38.12
N GLY A 217 24.90 15.17 39.24
CA GLY A 217 25.16 15.72 40.58
C GLY A 217 23.97 16.46 41.22
N HIS A 218 22.91 16.71 40.51
CA HIS A 218 21.72 17.37 41.05
C HIS A 218 20.65 16.35 41.50
N ARG A 219 20.12 16.47 42.71
CA ARG A 219 19.01 15.61 43.20
C ARG A 219 17.68 16.21 42.81
N LYS A 220 16.95 15.52 41.92
CA LYS A 220 15.55 15.83 41.59
C LYS A 220 14.65 15.56 42.82
N SER A 221 13.68 16.42 43.08
CA SER A 221 12.63 16.17 44.08
C SER A 221 11.78 14.96 43.66
N ILE A 222 11.09 14.33 44.63
CA ILE A 222 10.15 13.25 44.35
C ILE A 222 9.07 13.70 43.39
N ARG A 223 8.52 14.89 43.60
CA ARG A 223 7.48 15.49 42.75
C ARG A 223 7.95 15.65 41.27
N GLN A 224 9.17 16.17 41.07
CA GLN A 224 9.73 16.31 39.73
C GLN A 224 9.95 14.95 39.05
N LYS A 225 10.46 13.93 39.78
CA LYS A 225 10.67 12.59 39.22
C LYS A 225 9.35 11.96 38.74
N GLN A 226 8.32 12.03 39.60
CA GLN A 226 7.00 11.45 39.29
C GLN A 226 6.33 12.18 38.12
N TYR A 227 6.46 13.51 38.03
CA TYR A 227 5.98 14.28 36.91
C TYR A 227 6.66 13.91 35.61
N GLU A 228 8.00 13.88 35.59
CA GLU A 228 8.79 13.52 34.41
C GLU A 228 8.50 12.08 33.96
N GLU A 229 8.33 11.16 34.90
CA GLU A 229 8.01 9.76 34.60
C GLU A 229 6.60 9.61 34.02
N LEU A 230 5.61 10.31 34.56
CA LEU A 230 4.25 10.34 33.99
C LEU A 230 4.23 10.98 32.60
N HIS A 231 5.00 12.05 32.42
CA HIS A 231 5.15 12.71 31.11
C HIS A 231 5.80 11.75 30.07
N GLU A 232 6.83 11.01 30.45
CA GLU A 232 7.45 10.00 29.58
C GLU A 232 6.44 8.92 29.20
N TYR A 233 5.61 8.44 30.14
CA TYR A 233 4.58 7.46 29.84
C TYR A 233 3.49 8.03 28.92
N LEU A 234 3.11 9.29 29.09
CA LEU A 234 2.18 9.97 28.19
C LEU A 234 2.71 10.00 26.74
N GLU A 235 3.96 10.43 26.55
CA GLU A 235 4.58 10.47 25.21
C GLU A 235 4.69 9.07 24.57
N ARG A 236 4.99 8.05 25.35
CA ARG A 236 4.96 6.65 24.89
C ARG A 236 3.55 6.20 24.48
N LEU A 237 2.53 6.57 25.25
CA LEU A 237 1.14 6.25 24.93
C LEU A 237 0.70 6.92 23.62
N LYS A 238 1.02 8.20 23.44
CA LYS A 238 0.77 8.93 22.19
C LYS A 238 1.42 8.23 21.00
N SER A 239 2.69 7.85 21.15
CA SER A 239 3.44 7.13 20.11
C SER A 239 2.79 5.77 19.78
N TYR A 240 2.40 4.99 20.77
CA TYR A 240 1.75 3.70 20.52
C TYR A 240 0.36 3.85 19.92
N ALA A 241 -0.42 4.84 20.35
CA ALA A 241 -1.73 5.15 19.76
C ALA A 241 -1.59 5.47 18.27
N TYR A 242 -0.68 6.39 17.94
CA TYR A 242 -0.36 6.75 16.55
C TYR A 242 0.07 5.53 15.72
N HIS A 243 0.96 4.69 16.24
CA HIS A 243 1.43 3.52 15.51
C HIS A 243 0.33 2.47 15.27
N ILE A 244 -0.55 2.27 16.25
CA ILE A 244 -1.67 1.33 16.14
C ILE A 244 -2.69 1.86 15.13
N GLU A 245 -3.00 3.16 15.17
CA GLU A 245 -3.89 3.82 14.24
C GLU A 245 -3.35 3.78 12.81
N THR A 246 -2.06 4.10 12.60
CA THR A 246 -1.41 4.02 11.28
C THR A 246 -1.44 2.61 10.69
N CYS A 247 -1.29 1.57 11.51
CA CYS A 247 -1.46 0.18 11.04
C CYS A 247 -2.90 -0.11 10.59
N GLY A 248 -3.91 0.53 11.19
CA GLY A 248 -5.31 0.21 10.97
C GLY A 248 -5.68 -1.21 11.48
N GLU A 249 -6.84 -1.71 11.10
CA GLU A 249 -7.31 -3.03 11.58
C GLU A 249 -6.67 -4.20 10.84
N GLU A 250 -6.46 -4.06 9.55
CA GLU A 250 -6.10 -5.13 8.63
C GLU A 250 -4.59 -5.40 8.51
N ARG A 251 -3.74 -4.41 8.89
CA ARG A 251 -2.29 -4.55 8.79
C ARG A 251 -1.64 -4.89 10.12
N ASN A 252 -0.60 -5.71 10.07
CA ASN A 252 0.21 -6.08 11.22
C ASN A 252 1.47 -5.23 11.39
N SER A 253 1.86 -4.48 10.37
CA SER A 253 3.09 -3.67 10.36
C SER A 253 3.02 -2.56 9.32
N TYR A 254 3.91 -1.59 9.45
CA TYR A 254 4.16 -0.60 8.42
C TYR A 254 5.61 -0.08 8.50
N SER A 255 6.09 0.60 7.44
CA SER A 255 7.39 1.27 7.42
C SER A 255 7.27 2.73 7.86
N LYS A 256 8.18 3.20 8.72
CA LYS A 256 8.20 4.62 9.14
C LYS A 256 8.52 5.61 8.01
N THR A 257 9.12 5.14 6.94
CA THR A 257 9.49 5.96 5.77
C THR A 257 8.49 5.86 4.62
N ASP A 258 7.56 4.90 4.72
CA ASP A 258 6.43 4.72 3.81
C ASP A 258 5.29 4.08 4.59
N HIS A 259 4.35 4.90 5.04
CA HIS A 259 3.27 4.45 5.94
C HIS A 259 2.27 3.52 5.26
N ASP A 260 2.22 3.50 3.94
CA ASP A 260 1.31 2.64 3.19
C ASP A 260 1.90 1.27 2.91
N ALA A 261 3.24 1.13 2.95
CA ALA A 261 3.92 -0.14 2.76
C ALA A 261 3.83 -1.04 4.00
N THR A 262 3.57 -2.32 3.78
CA THR A 262 3.54 -3.37 4.81
C THR A 262 4.74 -4.29 4.68
N PHE A 263 5.29 -4.76 5.81
CA PHE A 263 6.39 -5.73 5.78
C PHE A 263 5.85 -7.12 5.43
N MET A 264 6.28 -7.63 4.27
CA MET A 264 5.89 -8.92 3.75
C MET A 264 7.06 -9.65 3.08
N ARG A 265 6.92 -10.96 2.91
CA ARG A 265 7.90 -11.80 2.23
C ARG A 265 7.72 -11.66 0.72
N LEU A 266 8.79 -11.33 0.00
CA LEU A 266 8.79 -11.26 -1.46
C LEU A 266 8.99 -12.66 -2.07
N LYS A 267 8.44 -12.90 -3.28
CA LYS A 267 8.65 -14.16 -4.03
C LYS A 267 10.14 -14.36 -4.41
N ARG A 268 10.86 -13.27 -4.69
CA ARG A 268 12.30 -13.27 -4.95
C ARG A 268 13.01 -12.55 -3.82
N ASP A 269 13.63 -13.32 -2.94
CA ASP A 269 14.51 -12.78 -1.91
C ASP A 269 15.94 -12.73 -2.45
N TYR A 270 16.38 -11.54 -2.87
CA TYR A 270 17.76 -11.34 -3.37
C TYR A 270 18.83 -11.48 -2.28
N MET A 271 18.42 -11.46 -1.00
CA MET A 271 19.31 -11.68 0.14
C MET A 271 19.39 -13.16 0.53
N GLY A 272 18.47 -14.00 0.07
CA GLY A 272 18.41 -15.43 0.36
C GLY A 272 18.20 -15.79 1.85
N ASN A 273 17.62 -14.88 2.65
CA ASN A 273 17.48 -15.04 4.10
C ASN A 273 16.03 -14.97 4.59
N ASP A 274 15.06 -15.01 3.69
CA ASP A 274 13.62 -14.93 3.98
C ASP A 274 13.19 -13.65 4.74
N GLN A 275 13.97 -12.59 4.62
CA GLN A 275 13.70 -11.32 5.28
C GLN A 275 12.40 -10.70 4.79
N LEU A 276 11.64 -10.11 5.74
CA LEU A 276 10.49 -9.29 5.41
C LEU A 276 10.96 -7.91 4.94
N LEU A 277 10.39 -7.44 3.84
CA LEU A 277 10.68 -6.14 3.25
C LEU A 277 9.41 -5.30 3.17
N PRO A 278 9.50 -3.96 3.27
CA PRO A 278 8.36 -3.10 3.02
C PRO A 278 7.93 -3.26 1.57
N ALA A 279 6.67 -3.58 1.34
CA ALA A 279 6.18 -3.91 0.02
C ALA A 279 4.67 -3.68 -0.10
N TYR A 280 4.21 -3.70 -1.34
CA TYR A 280 2.82 -3.70 -1.75
C TYR A 280 2.48 -5.03 -2.41
N ASN A 281 1.26 -5.49 -2.23
CA ASN A 281 0.72 -6.64 -2.92
C ASN A 281 -0.12 -6.14 -4.10
N LEU A 282 0.41 -6.32 -5.31
CA LEU A 282 -0.27 -5.98 -6.55
C LEU A 282 -1.02 -7.21 -7.05
N GLN A 283 -2.30 -7.03 -7.33
CA GLN A 283 -3.19 -8.03 -7.89
C GLN A 283 -3.57 -7.64 -9.32
N ALA A 284 -3.59 -8.60 -10.23
CA ALA A 284 -4.06 -8.41 -11.59
C ALA A 284 -5.19 -9.39 -11.91
N ALA A 285 -6.25 -8.88 -12.49
CA ALA A 285 -7.31 -9.65 -13.12
C ALA A 285 -7.10 -9.59 -14.63
N ILE A 286 -6.90 -10.74 -15.26
CA ILE A 286 -6.55 -10.88 -16.67
C ILE A 286 -7.72 -11.55 -17.40
N CYS A 287 -8.21 -10.91 -18.46
CA CYS A 287 -9.26 -11.41 -19.33
C CYS A 287 -8.70 -11.56 -20.73
N ASP A 288 -8.84 -12.72 -21.35
CA ASP A 288 -8.10 -13.14 -22.53
C ASP A 288 -6.59 -12.90 -22.32
N GLU A 289 -5.94 -12.05 -23.03
CA GLU A 289 -4.51 -11.75 -22.84
C GLU A 289 -4.28 -10.34 -22.25
N TYR A 290 -5.36 -9.67 -21.79
CA TYR A 290 -5.32 -8.28 -21.33
C TYR A 290 -5.48 -8.17 -19.83
N ILE A 291 -4.76 -7.24 -19.23
CA ILE A 291 -4.96 -6.87 -17.82
C ILE A 291 -6.21 -6.02 -17.72
N ALA A 292 -7.30 -6.62 -17.22
CA ALA A 292 -8.58 -5.93 -17.07
C ALA A 292 -8.59 -5.01 -15.85
N VAL A 293 -8.11 -5.48 -14.70
CA VAL A 293 -8.08 -4.71 -13.46
C VAL A 293 -6.75 -4.91 -12.75
N ILE A 294 -6.22 -3.84 -12.19
CA ILE A 294 -5.08 -3.86 -11.28
C ILE A 294 -5.54 -3.32 -9.93
N ASP A 295 -5.21 -4.00 -8.85
CA ASP A 295 -5.43 -3.51 -7.49
C ASP A 295 -4.16 -3.63 -6.66
N VAL A 296 -3.84 -2.60 -5.88
CA VAL A 296 -2.63 -2.55 -5.05
C VAL A 296 -3.06 -2.43 -3.60
N LYS A 297 -2.72 -3.43 -2.80
CA LYS A 297 -3.11 -3.49 -1.39
C LYS A 297 -1.89 -3.65 -0.47
N PRO A 298 -1.99 -3.14 0.75
CA PRO A 298 -0.98 -3.35 1.78
C PRO A 298 -1.13 -4.71 2.49
N TYR A 299 -1.85 -5.66 1.92
CA TYR A 299 -2.12 -6.96 2.55
C TYR A 299 -1.02 -7.97 2.20
N ALA A 300 -0.49 -8.64 3.22
CA ALA A 300 0.56 -9.63 3.02
C ALA A 300 0.05 -10.95 2.41
N SER A 301 -1.26 -11.22 2.53
CA SER A 301 -1.93 -12.41 2.04
C SER A 301 -2.76 -12.11 0.79
N ASP A 302 -2.63 -12.96 -0.24
CA ASP A 302 -3.44 -12.86 -1.46
C ASP A 302 -4.92 -13.17 -1.20
N MET A 303 -5.19 -13.96 -0.14
CA MET A 303 -6.52 -14.32 0.31
C MET A 303 -7.39 -13.09 0.66
N GLU A 304 -6.76 -12.06 1.26
CA GLU A 304 -7.39 -10.80 1.65
C GLU A 304 -7.58 -9.84 0.46
N CYS A 305 -6.88 -10.11 -0.66
CA CYS A 305 -6.93 -9.27 -1.86
C CYS A 305 -8.04 -9.65 -2.83
N PHE A 306 -8.61 -10.85 -2.73
CA PHE A 306 -9.59 -11.37 -3.70
C PHE A 306 -10.86 -10.52 -3.75
N VAL A 307 -11.53 -10.33 -2.61
CA VAL A 307 -12.78 -9.56 -2.56
C VAL A 307 -12.60 -8.13 -3.04
N PRO A 308 -11.59 -7.35 -2.56
CA PRO A 308 -11.33 -6.01 -3.07
C PRO A 308 -11.11 -5.95 -4.59
N LEU A 309 -10.41 -6.93 -5.16
CA LEU A 309 -10.19 -7.01 -6.61
C LEU A 309 -11.50 -7.26 -7.37
N MET A 310 -12.36 -8.17 -6.88
CA MET A 310 -13.66 -8.44 -7.50
C MET A 310 -14.61 -7.25 -7.39
N GLU A 311 -14.62 -6.56 -6.28
CA GLU A 311 -15.37 -5.31 -6.11
C GLU A 311 -14.89 -4.22 -7.08
N LYS A 312 -13.58 -4.10 -7.27
CA LYS A 312 -13.01 -3.18 -8.25
C LYS A 312 -13.42 -3.57 -9.67
N PHE A 313 -13.38 -4.85 -10.01
CA PHE A 313 -13.82 -5.37 -11.30
C PHE A 313 -15.31 -5.03 -11.56
N ASN A 314 -16.18 -5.30 -10.59
CA ASN A 314 -17.60 -4.98 -10.70
C ASN A 314 -17.86 -3.47 -10.84
N ARG A 315 -17.12 -2.64 -10.11
CA ARG A 315 -17.21 -1.17 -10.22
C ARG A 315 -16.81 -0.67 -11.61
N THR A 316 -15.76 -1.26 -12.20
CA THR A 316 -15.25 -0.86 -13.52
C THR A 316 -16.14 -1.32 -14.66
N TYR A 317 -16.64 -2.56 -14.63
CA TYR A 317 -17.38 -3.17 -15.74
C TYR A 317 -18.89 -3.32 -15.50
N GLY A 318 -19.39 -3.01 -14.30
CA GLY A 318 -20.81 -3.10 -13.95
C GLY A 318 -21.32 -4.52 -13.68
N HIS A 319 -20.44 -5.52 -13.64
CA HIS A 319 -20.76 -6.91 -13.33
C HIS A 319 -19.54 -7.64 -12.75
N TYR A 320 -19.78 -8.76 -12.07
CA TYR A 320 -18.73 -9.68 -11.67
C TYR A 320 -18.36 -10.65 -12.82
N PRO A 321 -17.11 -11.16 -12.87
CA PRO A 321 -16.75 -12.22 -13.81
C PRO A 321 -17.52 -13.51 -13.44
N LYS A 322 -17.97 -14.26 -14.44
CA LYS A 322 -18.67 -15.52 -14.18
C LYS A 322 -17.72 -16.62 -13.69
N TYR A 323 -16.51 -16.64 -14.23
CA TYR A 323 -15.51 -17.69 -13.99
C TYR A 323 -14.20 -17.12 -13.46
N PRO A 324 -14.11 -16.73 -12.18
CA PRO A 324 -12.85 -16.32 -11.59
C PRO A 324 -11.96 -17.55 -11.36
N VAL A 325 -10.76 -17.52 -11.93
CA VAL A 325 -9.73 -18.55 -11.83
C VAL A 325 -8.55 -18.00 -11.03
N ALA A 326 -8.20 -18.62 -9.91
CA ALA A 326 -7.09 -18.20 -9.07
C ALA A 326 -6.33 -19.39 -8.46
N ASP A 327 -5.11 -19.16 -7.98
CA ASP A 327 -4.35 -20.21 -7.33
C ASP A 327 -4.87 -20.54 -5.92
N ALA A 328 -4.26 -21.53 -5.26
CA ALA A 328 -4.66 -21.94 -3.91
C ALA A 328 -4.39 -20.88 -2.82
N GLY A 329 -3.59 -19.84 -3.12
CA GLY A 329 -3.32 -18.72 -2.22
C GLY A 329 -4.55 -17.87 -1.94
N TYR A 330 -5.53 -17.87 -2.85
CA TYR A 330 -6.81 -17.16 -2.71
C TYR A 330 -7.90 -18.01 -2.06
N GLY A 331 -7.70 -19.34 -1.94
CA GLY A 331 -8.70 -20.28 -1.45
C GLY A 331 -8.99 -20.09 0.04
N SER A 332 -10.13 -19.50 0.36
CA SER A 332 -10.66 -19.38 1.72
C SER A 332 -12.16 -19.59 1.74
N TYR A 333 -12.70 -19.99 2.90
CA TYR A 333 -14.14 -20.13 3.07
C TYR A 333 -14.89 -18.84 2.72
N ASN A 334 -14.38 -17.71 3.19
CA ASN A 334 -14.99 -16.40 2.92
C ASN A 334 -15.02 -16.07 1.43
N ASN A 335 -13.91 -16.33 0.70
CA ASN A 335 -13.86 -16.07 -0.74
C ASN A 335 -14.79 -17.00 -1.52
N TYR A 336 -14.94 -18.26 -1.07
CA TYR A 336 -15.89 -19.18 -1.70
C TYR A 336 -17.34 -18.75 -1.48
N LEU A 337 -17.68 -18.33 -0.26
CA LEU A 337 -19.02 -17.83 0.06
C LEU A 337 -19.31 -16.55 -0.74
N TYR A 338 -18.35 -15.63 -0.79
CA TYR A 338 -18.47 -14.41 -1.58
C TYR A 338 -18.74 -14.70 -3.07
N CYS A 339 -18.08 -15.69 -3.66
CA CYS A 339 -18.36 -16.10 -5.04
C CYS A 339 -19.80 -16.62 -5.19
N GLU A 340 -20.28 -17.43 -4.25
CA GLU A 340 -21.65 -17.97 -4.29
C GLU A 340 -22.70 -16.86 -4.16
N GLU A 341 -22.51 -15.92 -3.25
CA GLU A 341 -23.40 -14.78 -3.03
C GLU A 341 -23.52 -13.87 -4.27
N HIS A 342 -22.46 -13.79 -5.09
CA HIS A 342 -22.41 -12.95 -6.29
C HIS A 342 -22.57 -13.74 -7.61
N GLY A 343 -22.94 -15.02 -7.54
CA GLY A 343 -23.21 -15.85 -8.72
C GLY A 343 -21.97 -16.19 -9.56
N MET A 344 -20.78 -16.17 -8.96
CA MET A 344 -19.52 -16.54 -9.61
C MET A 344 -19.22 -18.03 -9.44
N GLU A 345 -18.91 -18.70 -10.53
CA GLU A 345 -18.46 -20.10 -10.55
C GLU A 345 -16.95 -20.15 -10.33
N LYS A 346 -16.53 -20.32 -9.08
CA LYS A 346 -15.13 -20.24 -8.65
C LYS A 346 -14.26 -21.40 -9.12
N TYR A 347 -13.09 -21.09 -9.68
CA TYR A 347 -12.06 -22.06 -10.03
C TYR A 347 -10.80 -21.81 -9.19
N MET A 348 -10.94 -22.04 -7.88
CA MET A 348 -9.86 -21.86 -6.89
C MET A 348 -9.71 -23.12 -6.05
N LYS A 349 -8.46 -23.63 -5.93
CA LYS A 349 -8.16 -24.73 -5.04
C LYS A 349 -8.07 -24.23 -3.60
N PHE A 350 -8.49 -25.04 -2.63
CA PHE A 350 -8.25 -24.71 -1.22
C PHE A 350 -6.77 -24.88 -0.86
N THR A 351 -6.30 -24.15 0.12
CA THR A 351 -4.87 -24.01 0.48
C THR A 351 -4.16 -25.34 0.74
N MET A 352 -4.87 -26.34 1.28
CA MET A 352 -4.31 -27.65 1.60
C MET A 352 -4.50 -28.70 0.50
N TYR A 353 -5.08 -28.32 -0.66
CA TYR A 353 -5.43 -29.24 -1.75
C TYR A 353 -4.24 -30.16 -2.14
N LYS A 354 -3.06 -29.59 -2.34
CA LYS A 354 -1.88 -30.38 -2.70
C LYS A 354 -1.50 -31.39 -1.62
N LYS A 355 -1.56 -31.01 -0.34
CA LYS A 355 -1.29 -31.94 0.76
C LYS A 355 -2.33 -33.04 0.86
N GLU A 356 -3.61 -32.71 0.67
CA GLU A 356 -4.67 -33.69 0.69
C GLU A 356 -4.62 -34.69 -0.46
N THR A 357 -4.14 -34.25 -1.62
CA THR A 357 -4.10 -35.11 -2.82
C THR A 357 -2.80 -35.90 -2.99
N THR A 358 -1.69 -35.40 -2.46
CA THR A 358 -0.35 -35.99 -2.72
C THR A 358 0.40 -36.47 -1.49
N ASP A 359 0.05 -35.98 -0.27
CA ASP A 359 0.76 -36.33 0.96
C ASP A 359 0.02 -37.44 1.72
N LYS A 360 0.45 -38.69 1.51
CA LYS A 360 -0.13 -39.87 2.14
C LYS A 360 -0.09 -39.80 3.68
N LYS A 361 1.02 -39.30 4.29
CA LYS A 361 1.15 -39.17 5.74
C LYS A 361 0.15 -38.16 6.31
N TYR A 362 -0.10 -37.07 5.56
CA TYR A 362 -1.07 -36.09 5.96
C TYR A 362 -2.50 -36.64 5.84
N HIS A 363 -2.81 -37.37 4.77
CA HIS A 363 -4.12 -37.97 4.54
C HIS A 363 -4.46 -39.05 5.59
N GLU A 364 -3.49 -39.91 5.92
CA GLU A 364 -3.65 -41.02 6.86
C GLU A 364 -3.44 -40.62 8.34
N ASN A 365 -3.21 -39.34 8.64
CA ASN A 365 -2.98 -38.89 9.99
C ASN A 365 -4.24 -39.13 10.87
N PRO A 366 -4.15 -40.00 11.91
CA PRO A 366 -5.29 -40.36 12.75
C PRO A 366 -5.88 -39.19 13.57
N TYR A 367 -5.11 -38.12 13.76
CA TYR A 367 -5.56 -36.93 14.49
C TYR A 367 -6.30 -35.90 13.63
N ARG A 368 -6.60 -36.21 12.38
CA ARG A 368 -7.45 -35.35 11.54
C ARG A 368 -8.91 -35.70 11.78
N ALA A 369 -9.76 -34.69 11.95
CA ALA A 369 -11.19 -34.88 12.19
C ALA A 369 -11.89 -35.75 11.12
N VAL A 370 -11.42 -35.69 9.86
CA VAL A 370 -11.95 -36.52 8.75
C VAL A 370 -11.69 -38.02 8.98
N ASN A 371 -10.65 -38.37 9.75
CA ASN A 371 -10.26 -39.77 10.03
C ASN A 371 -10.80 -40.27 11.40
N PHE A 372 -11.52 -39.44 12.15
CA PHE A 372 -12.14 -39.87 13.41
C PHE A 372 -13.29 -40.85 13.13
N ALA A 373 -13.40 -41.85 13.99
CA ALA A 373 -14.56 -42.74 13.97
C ALA A 373 -15.84 -41.92 14.21
N LYS A 374 -16.93 -42.33 13.58
CA LYS A 374 -18.23 -41.68 13.77
C LYS A 374 -19.18 -42.71 14.39
N ASP A 375 -20.03 -42.23 15.30
CA ASP A 375 -21.16 -43.03 15.81
C ASP A 375 -22.27 -43.16 14.78
N ALA A 376 -23.34 -43.87 15.14
CA ALA A 376 -24.49 -44.09 14.28
C ALA A 376 -25.24 -42.78 13.93
N ASP A 377 -25.09 -41.74 14.73
CA ASP A 377 -25.71 -40.42 14.57
C ASP A 377 -24.79 -39.43 13.85
N GLY A 378 -23.57 -39.85 13.45
CA GLY A 378 -22.59 -39.03 12.72
C GLY A 378 -21.69 -38.15 13.58
N ASN A 379 -21.75 -38.27 14.93
CA ASN A 379 -20.87 -37.54 15.83
C ASN A 379 -19.46 -38.17 15.78
N LEU A 380 -18.44 -37.32 15.94
CA LEU A 380 -17.05 -37.76 15.97
C LEU A 380 -16.72 -38.41 17.33
N LEU A 381 -16.12 -39.59 17.28
CA LEU A 381 -15.65 -40.33 18.45
C LEU A 381 -14.18 -40.09 18.74
#